data_7f0121744e8d147351e669949b4e8147
#
_entry.id   7f0121744e8d147351e669949b4e8147
#
_cell.length_a   1.000
_cell.length_b   1.000
_cell.length_c   1.000
_cell.angle_alpha   90.00
_cell.angle_beta   90.00
_cell.angle_gamma   90.00
#
_symmetry.space_group_name_H-M   'P 1'
#
loop_
_entity.id
_entity.type
_entity.pdbx_description
1 polymer ?
#
loop_
_entity_poly.entity_id
_entity_poly.type
_entity_poly.pdbx_seq_one_letter_code
_entity_poly.pdbx_strand_id
1 'polypeptide(L)'
;MSIPNGGVRRPAGPRRLVFAGEAIVDVVMRVPALPQRGGDALATSAEITAGGGFNVMAAAARQGLPVRYAGGHGTGQWGDVVRAALAAEGIGLLRPPDQERDTGFDVALVEPDAERTFVTHLGAETVRGPQAWDAVRTEPGDAVYVSGYGLVPPESGPALGDWAASLPSDVLLFLDPGPLVAQIPAAVLDSVLARCDWLSCNHREAVLLTNTGLSGTGSAEPAGDPARAARRLLARGAAANVLVRAGAAGCYVALLASSDAVHVRTPNVTAVDSTGAGDAHSGVFLAALADGLSSLGAAARANAAAAFAVTRHGPATSPTRAQLNAWLRS
;
A
#
# COMPACT_ATOMS: atom_id res chain seq x y z
N MET A 1 12.80 -48.69 -9.25
CA MET A 1 12.81 -47.45 -10.04
C MET A 1 12.14 -46.38 -9.16
N SER A 2 12.95 -45.57 -8.45
CA SER A 2 12.45 -44.54 -7.55
C SER A 2 12.17 -43.29 -8.36
N ILE A 3 10.94 -42.77 -8.27
CA ILE A 3 10.53 -41.51 -8.88
C ILE A 3 11.18 -40.38 -8.04
N PRO A 4 11.93 -39.46 -8.63
CA PRO A 4 12.47 -38.34 -7.88
C PRO A 4 11.34 -37.41 -7.49
N ASN A 5 11.17 -37.18 -6.19
CA ASN A 5 10.35 -36.14 -5.61
C ASN A 5 10.82 -34.78 -6.13
N GLY A 6 10.18 -34.26 -7.17
CA GLY A 6 10.32 -32.89 -7.63
C GLY A 6 9.70 -31.95 -6.60
N GLY A 7 10.45 -31.65 -5.54
CA GLY A 7 10.08 -30.60 -4.59
C GLY A 7 9.95 -29.28 -5.34
N VAL A 8 8.71 -28.80 -5.51
CA VAL A 8 8.43 -27.43 -5.92
C VAL A 8 9.14 -26.54 -4.90
N ARG A 9 10.29 -25.94 -5.29
CA ARG A 9 10.94 -24.91 -4.49
C ARG A 9 9.90 -23.81 -4.29
N ARG A 10 9.44 -23.63 -3.06
CA ARG A 10 8.72 -22.41 -2.69
C ARG A 10 9.61 -21.24 -3.13
N PRO A 11 9.08 -20.27 -3.89
CA PRO A 11 9.85 -19.07 -4.17
C PRO A 11 10.29 -18.50 -2.81
N ALA A 12 11.59 -18.24 -2.67
CA ALA A 12 12.11 -17.55 -1.50
C ALA A 12 11.36 -16.23 -1.37
N GLY A 13 10.90 -15.86 -0.18
CA GLY A 13 10.24 -14.59 0.06
C GLY A 13 11.14 -13.41 -0.33
N PRO A 14 10.58 -12.19 -0.47
CA PRO A 14 11.36 -11.03 -0.90
C PRO A 14 12.48 -10.71 0.09
N ARG A 15 13.63 -10.27 -0.45
CA ARG A 15 14.81 -9.91 0.35
C ARG A 15 14.80 -8.45 0.77
N ARG A 16 14.17 -7.60 -0.02
CA ARG A 16 14.11 -6.15 0.15
C ARG A 16 12.81 -5.63 -0.46
N LEU A 17 12.25 -4.59 0.14
CA LEU A 17 11.15 -3.82 -0.42
C LEU A 17 11.69 -2.58 -1.11
N VAL A 18 11.35 -2.39 -2.39
CA VAL A 18 11.51 -1.14 -3.14
C VAL A 18 10.12 -0.50 -3.25
N PHE A 19 9.92 0.61 -2.58
CA PHE A 19 8.65 1.33 -2.61
C PHE A 19 8.65 2.35 -3.76
N ALA A 20 7.80 2.13 -4.75
CA ALA A 20 7.59 2.98 -5.92
C ALA A 20 6.21 3.67 -5.83
N GLY A 21 6.20 4.81 -5.20
CA GLY A 21 5.02 5.61 -4.93
C GLY A 21 5.41 6.89 -4.23
N GLU A 22 4.45 7.53 -3.60
CA GLU A 22 4.60 8.80 -2.90
C GLU A 22 4.85 8.61 -1.40
N ALA A 23 5.67 9.48 -0.84
CA ALA A 23 5.73 9.76 0.58
C ALA A 23 5.57 11.28 0.73
N ILE A 24 4.57 11.71 1.47
CA ILE A 24 4.18 13.11 1.64
C ILE A 24 4.16 13.48 3.12
N VAL A 25 3.82 14.72 3.41
CA VAL A 25 3.56 15.17 4.77
C VAL A 25 2.06 15.27 5.01
N ASP A 26 1.58 14.68 6.09
CA ASP A 26 0.22 14.85 6.58
C ASP A 26 0.21 15.99 7.62
N VAL A 27 -0.56 17.06 7.37
CA VAL A 27 -0.88 18.11 8.32
C VAL A 27 -2.26 17.81 8.89
N VAL A 28 -2.32 17.10 10.02
CA VAL A 28 -3.57 16.64 10.61
C VAL A 28 -4.07 17.70 11.59
N MET A 29 -5.26 18.25 11.34
CA MET A 29 -5.91 19.24 12.19
C MET A 29 -7.24 18.71 12.73
N ARG A 30 -7.42 18.66 14.04
CA ARG A 30 -8.71 18.31 14.64
C ARG A 30 -9.56 19.57 14.76
N VAL A 31 -10.73 19.53 14.13
CA VAL A 31 -11.67 20.64 14.08
C VAL A 31 -13.02 20.23 14.67
N PRO A 32 -13.77 21.15 15.30
CA PRO A 32 -15.11 20.85 15.82
C PRO A 32 -16.13 20.57 14.70
N ALA A 33 -15.93 21.17 13.53
CA ALA A 33 -16.67 20.96 12.29
C ALA A 33 -15.87 21.55 11.13
N LEU A 34 -16.17 21.11 9.89
CA LEU A 34 -15.62 21.76 8.70
C LEU A 34 -16.08 23.22 8.61
N PRO A 35 -15.20 24.17 8.27
CA PRO A 35 -15.59 25.56 8.09
C PRO A 35 -16.56 25.68 6.90
N GLN A 36 -17.60 26.50 7.05
CA GLN A 36 -18.46 26.87 5.92
C GLN A 36 -17.67 27.72 4.93
N ARG A 37 -18.14 27.78 3.69
CA ARG A 37 -17.52 28.60 2.66
C ARG A 37 -17.43 30.08 3.12
N GLY A 38 -16.21 30.60 3.17
CA GLY A 38 -15.94 31.97 3.64
C GLY A 38 -15.84 32.10 5.17
N GLY A 39 -15.98 31.01 5.91
CA GLY A 39 -15.82 30.93 7.36
C GLY A 39 -14.41 30.53 7.81
N ASP A 40 -14.27 30.41 9.11
CA ASP A 40 -13.05 29.96 9.81
C ASP A 40 -13.41 28.90 10.86
N ALA A 41 -12.48 28.03 11.19
CA ALA A 41 -12.60 27.04 12.24
C ALA A 41 -11.30 26.95 13.04
N LEU A 42 -11.41 27.12 14.36
CA LEU A 42 -10.25 26.95 15.24
C LEU A 42 -10.02 25.47 15.51
N ALA A 43 -8.88 24.98 15.05
CA ALA A 43 -8.45 23.62 15.34
C ALA A 43 -8.12 23.46 16.84
N THR A 44 -8.51 22.33 17.43
CA THR A 44 -8.18 21.96 18.81
C THR A 44 -6.80 21.37 18.96
N SER A 45 -6.25 20.82 17.87
CA SER A 45 -4.87 20.34 17.77
C SER A 45 -4.41 20.32 16.32
N ALA A 46 -3.09 20.43 16.11
CA ALA A 46 -2.45 20.22 14.82
C ALA A 46 -1.20 19.37 15.00
N GLU A 47 -0.96 18.44 14.07
CA GLU A 47 0.19 17.55 14.05
C GLU A 47 0.74 17.49 12.61
N ILE A 48 2.06 17.46 12.48
CA ILE A 48 2.75 17.32 11.20
C ILE A 48 3.56 16.04 11.25
N THR A 49 3.31 15.14 10.32
CA THR A 49 3.98 13.82 10.27
C THR A 49 4.23 13.39 8.83
N ALA A 50 5.17 12.47 8.61
CA ALA A 50 5.29 11.81 7.34
C ALA A 50 4.12 10.84 7.16
N GLY A 51 3.54 10.83 5.95
CA GLY A 51 2.38 10.05 5.58
C GLY A 51 2.47 9.44 4.19
N GLY A 52 1.33 9.07 3.63
CA GLY A 52 1.26 8.33 2.38
C GLY A 52 2.02 7.00 2.49
N GLY A 53 2.81 6.68 1.49
CA GLY A 53 3.58 5.43 1.43
C GLY A 53 4.62 5.25 2.54
N PHE A 54 4.95 6.31 3.31
CA PHE A 54 5.78 6.18 4.51
C PHE A 54 5.22 5.13 5.47
N ASN A 55 3.89 5.05 5.61
CA ASN A 55 3.24 4.12 6.53
C ASN A 55 3.52 2.65 6.16
N VAL A 56 3.44 2.30 4.87
CA VAL A 56 3.77 0.95 4.36
C VAL A 56 5.24 0.64 4.60
N MET A 57 6.12 1.60 4.26
CA MET A 57 7.57 1.45 4.40
C MET A 57 7.98 1.25 5.85
N ALA A 58 7.47 2.08 6.76
CA ALA A 58 7.71 1.95 8.20
C ALA A 58 7.20 0.61 8.74
N ALA A 59 6.00 0.17 8.31
CA ALA A 59 5.44 -1.11 8.70
C ALA A 59 6.35 -2.28 8.29
N ALA A 60 6.87 -2.28 7.07
CA ALA A 60 7.78 -3.31 6.59
C ALA A 60 9.14 -3.27 7.32
N ALA A 61 9.72 -2.08 7.48
CA ALA A 61 11.00 -1.88 8.15
C ALA A 61 10.96 -2.33 9.62
N ARG A 62 9.90 -1.98 10.36
CA ARG A 62 9.68 -2.39 11.75
C ARG A 62 9.52 -3.90 11.93
N GLN A 63 9.17 -4.63 10.86
CA GLN A 63 9.19 -6.09 10.82
C GLN A 63 10.54 -6.66 10.37
N GLY A 64 11.54 -5.81 10.10
CA GLY A 64 12.91 -6.22 9.76
C GLY A 64 13.14 -6.49 8.28
N LEU A 65 12.19 -6.15 7.39
CA LEU A 65 12.43 -6.19 5.94
C LEU A 65 13.23 -4.94 5.55
N PRO A 66 14.40 -5.07 4.88
CA PRO A 66 15.11 -3.92 4.34
C PRO A 66 14.23 -3.15 3.34
N VAL A 67 14.15 -1.83 3.48
CA VAL A 67 13.30 -0.98 2.63
C VAL A 67 14.13 0.08 1.92
N ARG A 68 13.76 0.36 0.66
CA ARG A 68 14.29 1.45 -0.16
C ARG A 68 13.14 2.26 -0.74
N TYR A 69 13.22 3.56 -0.61
CA TYR A 69 12.28 4.50 -1.22
C TYR A 69 12.77 4.92 -2.60
N ALA A 70 11.98 4.63 -3.63
CA ALA A 70 12.25 4.94 -5.04
C ALA A 70 11.47 6.14 -5.57
N GLY A 71 10.51 6.66 -4.81
CA GLY A 71 9.77 7.87 -5.14
C GLY A 71 10.62 9.13 -5.03
N GLY A 72 10.09 10.25 -5.48
CA GLY A 72 10.73 11.56 -5.36
C GLY A 72 10.55 12.17 -3.97
N HIS A 73 11.41 13.10 -3.64
CA HIS A 73 11.31 13.95 -2.44
C HIS A 73 12.05 15.27 -2.69
N GLY A 74 11.64 16.34 -2.02
CA GLY A 74 12.22 17.67 -2.19
C GLY A 74 13.27 18.03 -1.15
N THR A 75 13.80 19.28 -1.25
CA THR A 75 14.80 19.86 -0.35
C THR A 75 14.22 20.88 0.64
N GLY A 76 12.94 21.24 0.53
CA GLY A 76 12.28 22.18 1.44
C GLY A 76 11.84 21.55 2.76
N GLN A 77 11.06 22.29 3.53
CA GLN A 77 10.62 21.90 4.88
C GLN A 77 9.86 20.56 4.91
N TRP A 78 9.03 20.29 3.91
CA TRP A 78 8.27 19.04 3.82
C TRP A 78 9.17 17.88 3.45
N GLY A 79 10.12 18.09 2.54
CA GLY A 79 11.15 17.12 2.23
C GLY A 79 12.02 16.77 3.43
N ASP A 80 12.33 17.74 4.30
CA ASP A 80 13.08 17.51 5.54
C ASP A 80 12.31 16.59 6.50
N VAL A 81 11.00 16.81 6.67
CA VAL A 81 10.14 15.96 7.51
C VAL A 81 10.14 14.53 6.99
N VAL A 82 9.92 14.33 5.68
CA VAL A 82 9.86 12.98 5.07
C VAL A 82 11.22 12.28 5.17
N ARG A 83 12.32 12.98 4.82
CA ARG A 83 13.68 12.39 4.91
C ARG A 83 14.07 12.01 6.33
N ALA A 84 13.74 12.86 7.32
CA ALA A 84 14.00 12.57 8.72
C ALA A 84 13.23 11.33 9.20
N ALA A 85 11.94 11.21 8.83
CA ALA A 85 11.12 10.06 9.16
C ALA A 85 11.63 8.77 8.51
N LEU A 86 11.99 8.82 7.22
CA LEU A 86 12.58 7.67 6.51
C LEU A 86 13.90 7.23 7.15
N ALA A 87 14.77 8.19 7.50
CA ALA A 87 16.04 7.91 8.16
C ALA A 87 15.85 7.28 9.55
N ALA A 88 14.84 7.73 10.32
CA ALA A 88 14.53 7.18 11.64
C ALA A 88 14.10 5.71 11.59
N GLU A 89 13.46 5.28 10.49
CA GLU A 89 13.08 3.88 10.24
C GLU A 89 14.16 3.07 9.47
N GLY A 90 15.34 3.67 9.21
CA GLY A 90 16.43 3.01 8.48
C GLY A 90 16.13 2.79 7.00
N ILE A 91 15.18 3.54 6.42
CA ILE A 91 14.78 3.43 5.02
C ILE A 91 15.74 4.22 4.13
N GLY A 92 16.39 3.55 3.19
CA GLY A 92 17.33 4.18 2.27
C GLY A 92 16.63 4.80 1.07
N LEU A 93 17.19 5.92 0.58
CA LEU A 93 16.71 6.65 -0.58
C LEU A 93 17.42 6.16 -1.84
N LEU A 94 16.67 5.94 -2.94
CA LEU A 94 17.23 5.55 -4.26
C LEU A 94 17.40 6.75 -5.21
N ARG A 95 16.87 7.92 -4.82
CA ARG A 95 16.95 9.14 -5.62
C ARG A 95 17.58 10.27 -4.82
N PRO A 96 18.29 11.20 -5.47
CA PRO A 96 18.63 12.47 -4.86
C PRO A 96 17.35 13.31 -4.69
N PRO A 97 17.34 14.28 -3.76
CA PRO A 97 16.24 15.20 -3.59
C PRO A 97 16.10 16.14 -4.80
N ASP A 98 14.86 16.46 -5.15
CA ASP A 98 14.54 17.50 -6.13
C ASP A 98 14.95 18.87 -5.56
N GLN A 99 15.74 19.63 -6.33
CA GLN A 99 16.27 20.93 -5.89
C GLN A 99 15.32 22.10 -6.19
N GLU A 100 14.31 21.86 -7.04
CA GLU A 100 13.39 22.90 -7.53
C GLU A 100 12.02 22.84 -6.86
N ARG A 101 11.61 21.63 -6.44
CA ARG A 101 10.30 21.39 -5.83
C ARG A 101 10.46 20.79 -4.44
N ASP A 102 9.63 21.21 -3.50
CA ASP A 102 9.51 20.52 -2.23
C ASP A 102 8.59 19.29 -2.34
N THR A 103 8.65 18.43 -1.36
CA THR A 103 7.72 17.31 -1.18
C THR A 103 6.29 17.83 -1.01
N GLY A 104 5.32 17.08 -1.56
CA GLY A 104 3.91 17.35 -1.38
C GLY A 104 3.43 17.15 0.05
N PHE A 105 2.25 17.65 0.32
CA PHE A 105 1.60 17.51 1.63
C PHE A 105 0.09 17.43 1.46
N ASP A 106 -0.58 16.91 2.46
CA ASP A 106 -2.01 17.11 2.61
C ASP A 106 -2.36 17.81 3.92
N VAL A 107 -3.55 18.40 3.92
CA VAL A 107 -4.23 18.90 5.11
C VAL A 107 -5.41 17.97 5.37
N ALA A 108 -5.36 17.24 6.46
CA ALA A 108 -6.42 16.36 6.92
C ALA A 108 -7.23 17.09 8.02
N LEU A 109 -8.46 17.48 7.73
CA LEU A 109 -9.40 18.00 8.73
C LEU A 109 -10.16 16.80 9.33
N VAL A 110 -10.03 16.63 10.65
CA VAL A 110 -10.63 15.49 11.38
C VAL A 110 -11.72 16.02 12.31
N GLU A 111 -12.95 15.58 12.05
CA GLU A 111 -14.13 15.93 12.85
C GLU A 111 -14.30 15.01 14.08
N PRO A 112 -15.18 15.31 15.06
CA PRO A 112 -15.34 14.53 16.29
C PRO A 112 -15.82 13.08 16.10
N ASP A 113 -16.49 12.80 14.98
CA ASP A 113 -16.93 11.47 14.58
C ASP A 113 -15.85 10.67 13.86
N ALA A 114 -14.62 11.23 13.80
CA ALA A 114 -13.45 10.69 13.11
C ALA A 114 -13.56 10.69 11.57
N GLU A 115 -14.56 11.38 10.99
CA GLU A 115 -14.59 11.64 9.54
C GLU A 115 -13.43 12.56 9.17
N ARG A 116 -12.87 12.35 7.97
CA ARG A 116 -11.69 13.06 7.49
C ARG A 116 -11.94 13.67 6.12
N THR A 117 -11.58 14.94 5.99
CA THR A 117 -11.60 15.66 4.72
C THR A 117 -10.17 16.08 4.38
N PHE A 118 -9.72 15.73 3.18
CA PHE A 118 -8.35 15.98 2.74
C PHE A 118 -8.29 17.04 1.64
N VAL A 119 -7.24 17.86 1.71
CA VAL A 119 -6.80 18.71 0.59
C VAL A 119 -5.33 18.41 0.35
N THR A 120 -5.02 17.84 -0.81
CA THR A 120 -3.66 17.36 -1.15
C THR A 120 -3.00 18.29 -2.17
N HIS A 121 -1.75 18.65 -1.92
CA HIS A 121 -0.85 19.32 -2.86
C HIS A 121 0.26 18.37 -3.26
N LEU A 122 0.38 18.10 -4.56
CA LEU A 122 1.44 17.23 -5.11
C LEU A 122 2.74 18.03 -5.33
N GLY A 123 3.85 17.40 -4.99
CA GLY A 123 5.19 17.99 -5.07
C GLY A 123 6.21 17.11 -5.78
N ALA A 124 7.42 17.06 -5.23
CA ALA A 124 8.56 16.31 -5.75
C ALA A 124 8.39 14.80 -5.74
N GLU A 125 7.45 14.25 -4.95
CA GLU A 125 7.13 12.81 -4.95
C GLU A 125 6.57 12.32 -6.29
N THR A 126 5.96 13.23 -7.07
CA THR A 126 5.56 12.95 -8.45
C THR A 126 6.78 12.94 -9.36
N VAL A 127 7.38 11.78 -9.54
CA VAL A 127 8.54 11.58 -10.42
C VAL A 127 8.10 11.67 -11.88
N ARG A 128 8.61 12.68 -12.62
CA ARG A 128 8.15 13.01 -13.97
C ARG A 128 9.12 12.54 -15.03
N GLY A 129 8.55 12.24 -16.20
CA GLY A 129 9.29 11.91 -17.43
C GLY A 129 9.44 10.41 -17.67
N PRO A 130 9.56 10.00 -18.94
CA PRO A 130 9.55 8.60 -19.35
C PRO A 130 10.76 7.81 -18.82
N GLN A 131 11.93 8.46 -18.67
CA GLN A 131 13.15 7.82 -18.15
C GLN A 131 13.30 7.99 -16.63
N ALA A 132 12.29 8.53 -15.95
CA ALA A 132 12.37 8.82 -14.52
C ALA A 132 12.66 7.58 -13.66
N TRP A 133 12.24 6.41 -14.13
CA TRP A 133 12.39 5.13 -13.42
C TRP A 133 13.61 4.32 -13.88
N ASP A 134 14.29 4.69 -14.97
CA ASP A 134 15.44 3.95 -15.52
C ASP A 134 16.63 3.85 -14.54
N ALA A 135 16.75 4.82 -13.63
CA ALA A 135 17.80 4.83 -12.62
C ALA A 135 17.49 3.89 -11.42
N VAL A 136 16.25 3.45 -11.26
CA VAL A 136 15.85 2.56 -10.17
C VAL A 136 16.22 1.13 -10.54
N ARG A 137 17.27 0.61 -9.89
CA ARG A 137 17.74 -0.76 -10.12
C ARG A 137 17.09 -1.70 -9.10
N THR A 138 16.46 -2.74 -9.63
CA THR A 138 15.97 -3.87 -8.85
C THR A 138 16.94 -5.04 -8.94
N GLU A 139 16.94 -5.89 -7.92
CA GLU A 139 17.75 -7.10 -7.83
C GLU A 139 16.85 -8.34 -7.76
N PRO A 140 17.33 -9.52 -8.20
CA PRO A 140 16.61 -10.77 -8.03
C PRO A 140 16.16 -10.99 -6.58
N GLY A 141 14.86 -11.20 -6.39
CA GLY A 141 14.27 -11.37 -5.07
C GLY A 141 13.87 -10.07 -4.37
N ASP A 142 13.91 -8.92 -5.02
CA ASP A 142 13.25 -7.71 -4.51
C ASP A 142 11.72 -7.88 -4.59
N ALA A 143 11.00 -7.18 -3.69
CA ALA A 143 9.61 -6.83 -3.90
C ALA A 143 9.53 -5.36 -4.28
N VAL A 144 8.82 -5.06 -5.35
CA VAL A 144 8.45 -3.69 -5.73
C VAL A 144 7.00 -3.46 -5.32
N TYR A 145 6.76 -2.45 -4.49
CA TYR A 145 5.43 -1.99 -4.15
C TYR A 145 5.09 -0.77 -5.00
N VAL A 146 4.01 -0.87 -5.75
CA VAL A 146 3.46 0.26 -6.52
C VAL A 146 2.20 0.75 -5.83
N SER A 147 2.19 2.05 -5.50
CA SER A 147 1.01 2.75 -5.01
C SER A 147 0.17 3.26 -6.17
N GLY A 148 -1.14 3.05 -6.11
CA GLY A 148 -2.06 3.57 -7.11
C GLY A 148 -2.10 5.09 -7.18
N TYR A 149 -1.79 5.79 -6.10
CA TYR A 149 -1.65 7.25 -6.12
C TYR A 149 -0.59 7.71 -7.13
N GLY A 150 0.53 6.99 -7.25
CA GLY A 150 1.58 7.28 -8.23
C GLY A 150 1.17 7.01 -9.68
N LEU A 151 0.11 6.23 -9.92
CA LEU A 151 -0.40 5.90 -11.25
C LEU A 151 -1.46 6.88 -11.76
N VAL A 152 -2.04 7.72 -10.88
CA VAL A 152 -3.11 8.67 -11.24
C VAL A 152 -2.61 9.89 -12.03
N PRO A 153 -1.49 10.56 -11.66
CA PRO A 153 -1.10 11.77 -12.34
C PRO A 153 -0.71 11.53 -13.80
N PRO A 154 -1.29 12.26 -14.77
CA PRO A 154 -1.05 12.03 -16.20
C PRO A 154 0.41 12.24 -16.62
N GLU A 155 1.18 13.03 -15.86
CA GLU A 155 2.57 13.39 -16.16
C GLU A 155 3.58 12.34 -15.65
N SER A 156 3.20 11.52 -14.67
CA SER A 156 4.09 10.54 -14.01
C SER A 156 3.54 9.11 -14.03
N GLY A 157 2.22 8.94 -14.00
CA GLY A 157 1.57 7.64 -13.92
C GLY A 157 1.93 6.68 -15.05
N PRO A 158 1.91 7.10 -16.34
CA PRO A 158 2.31 6.24 -17.45
C PRO A 158 3.75 5.73 -17.32
N ALA A 159 4.71 6.58 -16.96
CA ALA A 159 6.10 6.19 -16.80
C ALA A 159 6.31 5.19 -15.66
N LEU A 160 5.61 5.36 -14.54
CA LEU A 160 5.60 4.39 -13.44
C LEU A 160 4.97 3.07 -13.87
N GLY A 161 3.84 3.13 -14.58
CA GLY A 161 3.13 1.95 -15.08
C GLY A 161 3.98 1.13 -16.05
N ASP A 162 4.62 1.77 -17.02
CA ASP A 162 5.49 1.13 -18.01
C ASP A 162 6.71 0.49 -17.32
N TRP A 163 7.34 1.20 -16.38
CA TRP A 163 8.44 0.65 -15.60
C TRP A 163 8.01 -0.57 -14.77
N ALA A 164 6.88 -0.48 -14.07
CA ALA A 164 6.36 -1.58 -13.26
C ALA A 164 6.02 -2.81 -14.11
N ALA A 165 5.41 -2.60 -15.29
CA ALA A 165 5.12 -3.67 -16.24
C ALA A 165 6.38 -4.31 -16.84
N SER A 166 7.49 -3.58 -16.91
CA SER A 166 8.79 -4.06 -17.43
C SER A 166 9.64 -4.83 -16.42
N LEU A 167 9.23 -4.90 -15.15
CA LEU A 167 10.01 -5.56 -14.10
C LEU A 167 10.28 -7.04 -14.42
N PRO A 168 11.50 -7.55 -14.17
CA PRO A 168 11.83 -8.95 -14.35
C PRO A 168 10.93 -9.89 -13.53
N SER A 169 10.76 -11.12 -14.01
CA SER A 169 9.88 -12.12 -13.36
C SER A 169 10.40 -12.63 -12.00
N ASP A 170 11.66 -12.40 -11.68
CA ASP A 170 12.28 -12.73 -10.40
C ASP A 170 12.19 -11.58 -9.37
N VAL A 171 11.53 -10.49 -9.75
CA VAL A 171 11.12 -9.37 -8.87
C VAL A 171 9.63 -9.48 -8.61
N LEU A 172 9.22 -9.53 -7.35
CA LEU A 172 7.82 -9.57 -6.95
C LEU A 172 7.18 -8.18 -7.14
N LEU A 173 6.13 -8.07 -7.96
CA LEU A 173 5.35 -6.85 -8.11
C LEU A 173 4.09 -6.91 -7.23
N PHE A 174 4.00 -5.97 -6.28
CA PHE A 174 2.85 -5.79 -5.39
C PHE A 174 2.18 -4.46 -5.72
N LEU A 175 0.89 -4.50 -6.07
CA LEU A 175 0.07 -3.32 -6.35
C LEU A 175 -0.95 -3.10 -5.23
N ASP A 176 -1.00 -1.90 -4.67
CA ASP A 176 -2.14 -1.39 -3.91
C ASP A 176 -2.74 -0.21 -4.68
N PRO A 177 -3.91 -0.37 -5.31
CA PRO A 177 -4.50 0.65 -6.18
C PRO A 177 -5.02 1.87 -5.40
N GLY A 178 -5.27 1.71 -4.11
CA GLY A 178 -5.74 2.77 -3.23
C GLY A 178 -7.13 3.32 -3.59
N PRO A 179 -7.59 4.34 -2.86
CA PRO A 179 -8.96 4.85 -2.98
C PRO A 179 -9.26 5.56 -4.31
N LEU A 180 -8.22 5.98 -5.06
CA LEU A 180 -8.32 6.65 -6.35
C LEU A 180 -8.30 5.69 -7.54
N VAL A 181 -8.48 4.40 -7.32
CA VAL A 181 -8.41 3.35 -8.35
C VAL A 181 -9.25 3.64 -9.60
N ALA A 182 -10.41 4.28 -9.46
CA ALA A 182 -11.26 4.67 -10.57
C ALA A 182 -10.71 5.85 -11.41
N GLN A 183 -9.70 6.56 -10.91
CA GLN A 183 -9.05 7.69 -11.58
C GLN A 183 -7.76 7.28 -12.29
N ILE A 184 -7.24 6.07 -12.05
CA ILE A 184 -6.08 5.55 -12.76
C ILE A 184 -6.48 5.33 -14.23
N PRO A 185 -5.72 5.86 -15.20
CA PRO A 185 -6.00 5.60 -16.62
C PRO A 185 -6.03 4.09 -16.90
N ALA A 186 -7.08 3.62 -17.58
CA ALA A 186 -7.30 2.18 -17.77
C ALA A 186 -6.11 1.45 -18.39
N ALA A 187 -5.48 2.05 -19.42
CA ALA A 187 -4.30 1.45 -20.06
C ALA A 187 -3.11 1.29 -19.11
N VAL A 188 -2.90 2.25 -18.20
CA VAL A 188 -1.84 2.20 -17.18
C VAL A 188 -2.15 1.09 -16.16
N LEU A 189 -3.38 1.05 -15.67
CA LEU A 189 -3.81 0.05 -14.70
C LEU A 189 -3.71 -1.37 -15.29
N ASP A 190 -4.21 -1.57 -16.50
CA ASP A 190 -4.21 -2.88 -17.19
C ASP A 190 -2.77 -3.39 -17.42
N SER A 191 -1.84 -2.51 -17.80
CA SER A 191 -0.43 -2.90 -18.00
C SER A 191 0.23 -3.36 -16.71
N VAL A 192 0.00 -2.66 -15.59
CA VAL A 192 0.54 -3.04 -14.27
C VAL A 192 -0.11 -4.34 -13.78
N LEU A 193 -1.44 -4.47 -13.90
CA LEU A 193 -2.17 -5.66 -13.47
C LEU A 193 -1.71 -6.92 -14.22
N ALA A 194 -1.45 -6.82 -15.51
CA ALA A 194 -0.96 -7.95 -16.32
C ALA A 194 0.38 -8.52 -15.82
N ARG A 195 1.21 -7.70 -15.14
CA ARG A 195 2.50 -8.12 -14.56
C ARG A 195 2.40 -8.42 -13.06
N CYS A 196 1.32 -8.04 -12.41
CA CYS A 196 1.20 -8.01 -10.96
C CYS A 196 1.23 -9.43 -10.35
N ASP A 197 2.09 -9.65 -9.36
CA ASP A 197 2.14 -10.90 -8.59
C ASP A 197 1.13 -10.89 -7.43
N TRP A 198 0.96 -9.73 -6.79
CA TRP A 198 0.01 -9.51 -5.70
C TRP A 198 -0.76 -8.21 -5.89
N LEU A 199 -2.07 -8.34 -6.04
CA LEU A 199 -3.02 -7.22 -5.92
C LEU A 199 -3.58 -7.21 -4.49
N SER A 200 -3.34 -6.12 -3.74
CA SER A 200 -3.92 -5.89 -2.41
C SER A 200 -4.84 -4.68 -2.46
N CYS A 201 -6.10 -4.86 -2.14
CA CYS A 201 -7.09 -3.78 -2.14
C CYS A 201 -8.10 -3.97 -1.01
N ASN A 202 -8.81 -2.92 -0.63
CA ASN A 202 -9.96 -3.06 0.25
C ASN A 202 -11.20 -3.52 -0.55
N HIS A 203 -12.27 -3.88 0.16
CA HIS A 203 -13.49 -4.40 -0.48
C HIS A 203 -14.14 -3.39 -1.45
N ARG A 204 -14.15 -2.08 -1.11
CA ARG A 204 -14.67 -1.03 -1.99
C ARG A 204 -13.85 -0.92 -3.27
N GLU A 205 -12.53 -0.91 -3.17
CA GLU A 205 -11.60 -0.89 -4.30
C GLU A 205 -11.76 -2.14 -5.17
N ALA A 206 -11.89 -3.33 -4.55
CA ALA A 206 -12.15 -4.57 -5.26
C ALA A 206 -13.45 -4.51 -6.09
N VAL A 207 -14.51 -3.94 -5.54
CA VAL A 207 -15.79 -3.73 -6.26
C VAL A 207 -15.59 -2.75 -7.43
N LEU A 208 -14.89 -1.64 -7.22
CA LEU A 208 -14.56 -0.71 -8.30
C LEU A 208 -13.77 -1.40 -9.41
N LEU A 209 -12.72 -2.14 -9.09
CA LEU A 209 -11.92 -2.89 -10.05
C LEU A 209 -12.72 -3.96 -10.81
N THR A 210 -13.72 -4.59 -10.18
CA THR A 210 -14.56 -5.56 -10.87
C THR A 210 -15.57 -4.91 -11.81
N ASN A 211 -15.91 -3.63 -11.62
CA ASN A 211 -16.89 -2.90 -12.39
C ASN A 211 -16.25 -1.99 -13.46
N THR A 212 -14.97 -1.62 -13.32
CA THR A 212 -14.21 -0.81 -14.28
C THR A 212 -13.27 -1.69 -15.07
N GLY A 213 -13.40 -1.72 -16.36
CA GLY A 213 -12.44 -1.80 -17.42
C GLY A 213 -11.39 -2.91 -17.56
N LEU A 214 -11.26 -3.95 -16.83
CA LEU A 214 -10.64 -5.17 -17.35
C LEU A 214 -11.59 -5.75 -18.39
N SER A 215 -11.37 -5.43 -19.68
CA SER A 215 -12.19 -5.71 -20.87
C SER A 215 -13.27 -6.79 -20.71
N GLY A 216 -14.40 -6.44 -20.12
CA GLY A 216 -15.50 -7.34 -19.90
C GLY A 216 -16.74 -6.60 -19.42
N THR A 217 -17.81 -6.70 -20.18
CA THR A 217 -19.17 -6.25 -19.89
C THR A 217 -19.70 -6.87 -18.59
N GLY A 218 -19.37 -6.29 -17.44
CA GLY A 218 -19.88 -6.70 -16.15
C GLY A 218 -21.03 -5.80 -15.72
N SER A 219 -22.24 -6.35 -15.57
CA SER A 219 -23.33 -5.68 -14.88
C SER A 219 -22.89 -5.21 -13.50
N ALA A 220 -23.17 -3.96 -13.15
CA ALA A 220 -22.97 -3.43 -11.80
C ALA A 220 -23.83 -4.25 -10.83
N GLU A 221 -23.21 -5.18 -10.11
CA GLU A 221 -23.86 -5.88 -9.01
C GLU A 221 -23.58 -5.13 -7.69
N PRO A 222 -24.54 -5.14 -6.74
CA PRO A 222 -24.35 -4.50 -5.44
C PRO A 222 -23.09 -5.04 -4.75
N ALA A 223 -22.54 -4.25 -3.83
CA ALA A 223 -21.34 -4.56 -3.04
C ALA A 223 -21.41 -6.01 -2.53
N GLY A 224 -20.78 -6.91 -3.28
CA GLY A 224 -20.89 -8.35 -3.08
C GLY A 224 -19.91 -8.83 -2.02
N ASP A 225 -20.00 -10.10 -1.70
CA ASP A 225 -19.07 -10.80 -0.81
C ASP A 225 -17.60 -10.56 -1.22
N PRO A 226 -16.71 -10.14 -0.28
CA PRO A 226 -15.29 -9.92 -0.53
C PRO A 226 -14.56 -11.15 -1.12
N ALA A 227 -14.98 -12.37 -0.74
CA ALA A 227 -14.45 -13.60 -1.32
C ALA A 227 -14.77 -13.70 -2.81
N ARG A 228 -15.99 -13.33 -3.20
CA ARG A 228 -16.41 -13.30 -4.60
C ARG A 228 -15.63 -12.25 -5.39
N ALA A 229 -15.42 -11.08 -4.79
CA ALA A 229 -14.61 -10.03 -5.42
C ALA A 229 -13.17 -10.51 -5.67
N ALA A 230 -12.53 -11.13 -4.67
CA ALA A 230 -11.19 -11.67 -4.81
C ALA A 230 -11.08 -12.72 -5.94
N ARG A 231 -12.05 -13.66 -6.01
CA ARG A 231 -12.11 -14.68 -7.09
C ARG A 231 -12.31 -14.05 -8.46
N ARG A 232 -13.21 -13.06 -8.57
CA ARG A 232 -13.48 -12.36 -9.84
C ARG A 232 -12.23 -11.63 -10.36
N LEU A 233 -11.52 -10.92 -9.50
CA LEU A 233 -10.27 -10.24 -9.85
C LEU A 233 -9.22 -11.26 -10.32
N LEU A 234 -9.05 -12.36 -9.60
CA LEU A 234 -8.14 -13.43 -10.00
C LEU A 234 -8.53 -14.06 -11.35
N ALA A 235 -9.80 -14.39 -11.56
CA ALA A 235 -10.30 -15.01 -12.79
C ALA A 235 -10.18 -14.08 -14.02
N ARG A 236 -10.14 -12.77 -13.82
CA ARG A 236 -9.91 -11.78 -14.89
C ARG A 236 -8.41 -11.56 -15.20
N GLY A 237 -7.52 -12.26 -14.52
CA GLY A 237 -6.09 -12.08 -14.69
C GLY A 237 -5.56 -10.76 -14.14
N ALA A 238 -6.26 -10.16 -13.17
CA ALA A 238 -5.83 -8.90 -12.56
C ALA A 238 -4.50 -9.02 -11.79
N ALA A 239 -4.11 -10.22 -11.38
CA ALA A 239 -2.82 -10.53 -10.74
C ALA A 239 -2.69 -12.05 -10.59
N ALA A 240 -1.48 -12.54 -10.30
CA ALA A 240 -1.27 -13.94 -9.96
C ALA A 240 -1.91 -14.31 -8.60
N ASN A 241 -2.03 -13.37 -7.68
CA ASN A 241 -2.66 -13.53 -6.37
C ASN A 241 -3.41 -12.25 -5.98
N VAL A 242 -4.54 -12.41 -5.30
CA VAL A 242 -5.38 -11.29 -4.87
C VAL A 242 -5.64 -11.36 -3.36
N LEU A 243 -5.48 -10.24 -2.68
CA LEU A 243 -5.77 -10.06 -1.28
C LEU A 243 -6.81 -8.93 -1.13
N VAL A 244 -8.01 -9.26 -0.65
CA VAL A 244 -9.08 -8.29 -0.39
C VAL A 244 -9.23 -8.08 1.10
N ARG A 245 -8.89 -6.87 1.59
CA ARG A 245 -9.05 -6.46 2.98
C ARG A 245 -10.53 -6.13 3.26
N ALA A 246 -11.06 -6.65 4.35
CA ALA A 246 -12.47 -6.52 4.74
C ALA A 246 -12.65 -5.90 6.14
N GLY A 247 -11.75 -5.00 6.55
CA GLY A 247 -11.80 -4.30 7.84
C GLY A 247 -11.81 -5.27 9.03
N ALA A 248 -12.77 -5.13 9.93
CA ALA A 248 -12.91 -5.97 11.12
C ALA A 248 -13.17 -7.45 10.81
N ALA A 249 -13.54 -7.81 9.58
CA ALA A 249 -13.67 -9.20 9.18
C ALA A 249 -12.32 -9.86 8.82
N GLY A 250 -11.24 -9.08 8.66
CA GLY A 250 -9.93 -9.56 8.24
C GLY A 250 -9.71 -9.42 6.73
N CYS A 251 -9.26 -10.49 6.06
CA CYS A 251 -9.04 -10.44 4.62
C CYS A 251 -9.37 -11.77 3.93
N TYR A 252 -9.46 -11.72 2.61
CA TYR A 252 -9.68 -12.86 1.73
C TYR A 252 -8.51 -12.99 0.76
N VAL A 253 -7.92 -14.17 0.70
CA VAL A 253 -6.75 -14.47 -0.15
C VAL A 253 -7.17 -15.45 -1.24
N ALA A 254 -7.10 -15.01 -2.50
CA ALA A 254 -7.29 -15.84 -3.67
C ALA A 254 -5.94 -16.05 -4.37
N LEU A 255 -5.56 -17.32 -4.59
CA LEU A 255 -4.29 -17.70 -5.20
C LEU A 255 -4.54 -18.35 -6.56
N LEU A 256 -3.68 -18.10 -7.54
CA LEU A 256 -3.77 -18.71 -8.88
C LEU A 256 -3.84 -20.25 -8.82
N ALA A 257 -3.19 -20.84 -7.83
CA ALA A 257 -3.18 -22.30 -7.63
C ALA A 257 -4.44 -22.85 -6.95
N SER A 258 -5.44 -22.00 -6.60
CA SER A 258 -6.64 -22.38 -5.87
C SER A 258 -7.90 -21.81 -6.52
N SER A 259 -8.97 -22.58 -6.60
CA SER A 259 -10.27 -22.11 -7.08
C SER A 259 -10.99 -21.20 -6.07
N ASP A 260 -10.60 -21.23 -4.79
CA ASP A 260 -11.30 -20.58 -3.71
C ASP A 260 -10.50 -19.42 -3.07
N ALA A 261 -11.22 -18.39 -2.63
CA ALA A 261 -10.69 -17.37 -1.77
C ALA A 261 -10.79 -17.81 -0.31
N VAL A 262 -9.66 -17.87 0.37
CA VAL A 262 -9.59 -18.27 1.77
C VAL A 262 -9.78 -17.07 2.68
N HIS A 263 -10.73 -17.15 3.60
CA HIS A 263 -10.94 -16.14 4.62
C HIS A 263 -9.89 -16.26 5.74
N VAL A 264 -9.17 -15.19 6.00
CA VAL A 264 -8.22 -15.07 7.11
C VAL A 264 -8.76 -14.04 8.09
N ARG A 265 -9.17 -14.51 9.27
CA ARG A 265 -9.76 -13.65 10.30
C ARG A 265 -8.73 -12.70 10.92
N THR A 266 -9.20 -11.55 11.41
CA THR A 266 -8.43 -10.62 12.23
C THR A 266 -8.76 -10.80 13.71
N PRO A 267 -7.83 -10.50 14.63
CA PRO A 267 -8.16 -10.37 16.05
C PRO A 267 -9.24 -9.30 16.27
N ASN A 268 -10.14 -9.57 17.22
CA ASN A 268 -11.20 -8.61 17.58
C ASN A 268 -10.63 -7.56 18.53
N VAL A 269 -10.74 -6.29 18.14
CA VAL A 269 -10.23 -5.14 18.92
C VAL A 269 -11.22 -3.98 18.84
N THR A 270 -11.17 -3.09 19.82
CA THR A 270 -11.86 -1.80 19.73
C THR A 270 -10.97 -0.83 18.96
N ALA A 271 -11.41 -0.44 17.77
CA ALA A 271 -10.68 0.52 16.96
C ALA A 271 -10.80 1.94 17.54
N VAL A 272 -9.67 2.64 17.56
CA VAL A 272 -9.55 4.04 17.97
C VAL A 272 -9.35 4.93 16.75
N ASP A 273 -8.49 4.48 15.83
CA ASP A 273 -8.17 5.17 14.58
C ASP A 273 -7.82 4.15 13.50
N SER A 274 -8.50 4.21 12.35
CA SER A 274 -8.27 3.26 11.25
C SER A 274 -7.24 3.74 10.22
N THR A 275 -6.64 4.93 10.42
CA THR A 275 -5.62 5.48 9.50
C THR A 275 -4.41 4.58 9.44
N GLY A 276 -3.92 4.32 8.23
CA GLY A 276 -2.74 3.47 8.03
C GLY A 276 -2.94 1.98 8.30
N ALA A 277 -4.16 1.51 8.61
CA ALA A 277 -4.41 0.08 8.83
C ALA A 277 -4.12 -0.77 7.59
N GLY A 278 -4.49 -0.28 6.41
CA GLY A 278 -4.17 -0.92 5.12
C GLY A 278 -2.67 -0.95 4.86
N ASP A 279 -2.00 0.14 5.20
CA ASP A 279 -0.54 0.28 5.05
C ASP A 279 0.22 -0.66 5.98
N ALA A 280 -0.20 -0.71 7.26
CA ALA A 280 0.31 -1.67 8.23
C ALA A 280 0.13 -3.12 7.75
N HIS A 281 -1.06 -3.43 7.19
CA HIS A 281 -1.34 -4.74 6.63
C HIS A 281 -0.39 -5.06 5.46
N SER A 282 -0.28 -4.18 4.47
CA SER A 282 0.52 -4.42 3.26
C SER A 282 2.02 -4.53 3.57
N GLY A 283 2.57 -3.64 4.41
CA GLY A 283 3.97 -3.67 4.82
C GLY A 283 4.33 -4.93 5.61
N VAL A 284 3.49 -5.32 6.58
CA VAL A 284 3.72 -6.54 7.37
C VAL A 284 3.50 -7.81 6.56
N PHE A 285 2.56 -7.82 5.61
CA PHE A 285 2.35 -8.94 4.69
C PHE A 285 3.62 -9.25 3.90
N LEU A 286 4.24 -8.22 3.28
CA LEU A 286 5.49 -8.39 2.52
C LEU A 286 6.64 -8.84 3.41
N ALA A 287 6.77 -8.28 4.60
CA ALA A 287 7.80 -8.72 5.56
C ALA A 287 7.59 -10.16 6.01
N ALA A 288 6.35 -10.58 6.21
CA ALA A 288 6.04 -11.96 6.59
C ALA A 288 6.31 -12.96 5.45
N LEU A 289 6.08 -12.57 4.19
CA LEU A 289 6.52 -13.36 3.03
C LEU A 289 8.06 -13.47 2.98
N ALA A 290 8.77 -12.38 3.29
CA ALA A 290 10.23 -12.36 3.37
C ALA A 290 10.76 -13.32 4.45
N ASP A 291 10.06 -13.44 5.57
CA ASP A 291 10.36 -14.40 6.64
C ASP A 291 10.00 -15.87 6.25
N GLY A 292 9.50 -16.12 5.04
CA GLY A 292 9.16 -17.44 4.53
C GLY A 292 7.81 -17.98 5.01
N LEU A 293 6.92 -17.15 5.55
CA LEU A 293 5.56 -17.57 5.89
C LEU A 293 4.79 -17.91 4.60
N SER A 294 3.83 -18.82 4.69
CA SER A 294 2.87 -19.03 3.62
C SER A 294 2.02 -17.78 3.42
N SER A 295 1.41 -17.60 2.26
CA SER A 295 0.54 -16.46 1.96
C SER A 295 -0.57 -16.28 3.00
N LEU A 296 -1.17 -17.38 3.49
CA LEU A 296 -2.18 -17.32 4.56
C LEU A 296 -1.57 -16.95 5.93
N GLY A 297 -0.39 -17.47 6.23
CA GLY A 297 0.35 -17.08 7.45
C GLY A 297 0.77 -15.62 7.44
N ALA A 298 1.22 -15.13 6.28
CA ALA A 298 1.55 -13.72 6.09
C ALA A 298 0.31 -12.82 6.24
N ALA A 299 -0.83 -13.23 5.65
CA ALA A 299 -2.09 -12.53 5.79
C ALA A 299 -2.60 -12.50 7.26
N ALA A 300 -2.47 -13.61 7.99
CA ALA A 300 -2.83 -13.65 9.40
C ALA A 300 -1.96 -12.70 10.25
N ARG A 301 -0.65 -12.67 9.98
CA ARG A 301 0.28 -11.75 10.67
C ARG A 301 -0.01 -10.29 10.31
N ALA A 302 -0.34 -10.01 9.05
CA ALA A 302 -0.72 -8.69 8.57
C ALA A 302 -2.03 -8.19 9.20
N ASN A 303 -3.06 -9.06 9.29
CA ASN A 303 -4.31 -8.76 10.00
C ASN A 303 -4.05 -8.41 11.46
N ALA A 304 -3.17 -9.16 12.14
CA ALA A 304 -2.81 -8.89 13.52
C ALA A 304 -2.11 -7.52 13.67
N ALA A 305 -1.22 -7.17 12.76
CA ALA A 305 -0.55 -5.87 12.78
C ALA A 305 -1.51 -4.71 12.50
N ALA A 306 -2.44 -4.87 11.57
CA ALA A 306 -3.50 -3.89 11.30
C ALA A 306 -4.42 -3.73 12.52
N ALA A 307 -4.82 -4.83 13.17
CA ALA A 307 -5.60 -4.80 14.40
C ALA A 307 -4.85 -4.10 15.56
N PHE A 308 -3.54 -4.32 15.68
CA PHE A 308 -2.71 -3.59 16.65
C PHE A 308 -2.67 -2.08 16.31
N ALA A 309 -2.50 -1.72 15.04
CA ALA A 309 -2.39 -0.33 14.61
C ALA A 309 -3.67 0.46 14.90
N VAL A 310 -4.84 -0.09 14.61
CA VAL A 310 -6.12 0.63 14.82
C VAL A 310 -6.47 0.88 16.27
N THR A 311 -5.77 0.29 17.25
CA THR A 311 -5.93 0.60 18.68
C THR A 311 -5.18 1.86 19.10
N ARG A 312 -4.55 2.58 18.18
CA ARG A 312 -3.70 3.76 18.43
C ARG A 312 -4.10 4.90 17.52
N HIS A 313 -3.87 6.13 17.98
CA HIS A 313 -4.07 7.32 17.15
C HIS A 313 -2.90 7.53 16.20
N GLY A 314 -3.19 8.00 15.00
CA GLY A 314 -2.23 8.40 13.97
C GLY A 314 -1.94 7.33 12.93
N PRO A 315 -1.30 7.71 11.80
CA PRO A 315 -1.19 6.86 10.63
C PRO A 315 -0.09 5.78 10.74
N ALA A 316 1.09 6.11 11.24
CA ALA A 316 2.26 5.22 11.24
C ALA A 316 2.37 4.41 12.55
N THR A 317 1.28 3.78 13.00
CA THR A 317 1.19 3.08 14.28
C THR A 317 1.43 1.56 14.20
N SER A 318 1.91 1.07 13.05
CA SER A 318 2.29 -0.33 12.86
C SER A 318 3.30 -0.79 13.91
N PRO A 319 3.12 -2.00 14.51
CA PRO A 319 4.01 -2.52 15.55
C PRO A 319 5.39 -2.87 15.03
N THR A 320 6.39 -2.80 15.89
CA THR A 320 7.67 -3.49 15.67
C THR A 320 7.48 -5.01 15.73
N ARG A 321 8.42 -5.77 15.19
CA ARG A 321 8.40 -7.25 15.27
C ARG A 321 8.27 -7.76 16.71
N ALA A 322 8.99 -7.13 17.64
CA ALA A 322 8.93 -7.51 19.06
C ALA A 322 7.56 -7.24 19.68
N GLN A 323 6.97 -6.06 19.41
CA GLN A 323 5.63 -5.70 19.88
C GLN A 323 4.55 -6.63 19.32
N LEU A 324 4.60 -6.91 18.01
CA LEU A 324 3.64 -7.82 17.37
C LEU A 324 3.76 -9.24 17.92
N ASN A 325 4.98 -9.74 18.11
CA ASN A 325 5.18 -11.07 18.69
C ASN A 325 4.74 -11.15 20.16
N ALA A 326 4.91 -10.10 20.95
CA ALA A 326 4.40 -10.04 22.31
C ALA A 326 2.86 -10.04 22.33
N TRP A 327 2.27 -9.21 21.48
CA TRP A 327 0.81 -9.08 21.38
C TRP A 327 0.11 -10.36 20.89
N LEU A 328 0.73 -11.13 19.99
CA LEU A 328 0.18 -12.42 19.53
C LEU A 328 0.26 -13.53 20.57
N ARG A 329 1.01 -13.34 21.67
CA ARG A 329 1.09 -14.29 22.79
C ARG A 329 0.16 -13.95 23.95
N SER A 330 -0.39 -12.74 23.98
CA SER A 330 -1.37 -12.28 25.00
C SER A 330 -2.79 -12.71 24.66
#